data_6b4ceb133abd0298d64229228a4f30ef
#
_entry.id   6b4ceb133abd0298d64229228a4f30ef
#
_cell.length_a   1.000
_cell.length_b   1.000
_cell.length_c   1.000
_cell.angle_alpha   90.00
_cell.angle_beta   90.00
_cell.angle_gamma   90.00
#
_symmetry.space_group_name_H-M   'P 1'
#
loop_
_entity.id
_entity.type
_entity.pdbx_description
1 polymer ?
#
loop_
_entity_poly.entity_id
_entity_poly.type
_entity_poly.pdbx_seq_one_letter_code
_entity_poly.pdbx_strand_id
1 'polypeptide(L)'
;MKKRVLAASVLALVLSGCSSQVSYGDPQEVETVNVDFGSSDLQKIAGEMTESMISSPLLIDITSNNRPIVFVERIKNKTTEHIDTESVTDSISTKLLQSGKFRFVDMSRVNEVRDQLDYQNDGGLVDPSKAIAFGQQVGAEYMLYGNLASIVKTNKKTKDVYYKMTMRLMDLQTGIVEWADETEIRKAETKSTFGW
;
A
#
# COMPACT_ATOMS: atom_id res chain seq x y z
N MET A 1 58.89 -9.85 31.25
CA MET A 1 57.61 -9.13 31.58
C MET A 1 57.10 -8.28 30.44
N LYS A 2 57.93 -7.49 29.69
CA LYS A 2 57.48 -6.62 28.59
C LYS A 2 56.76 -7.34 27.43
N LYS A 3 57.16 -8.55 27.03
CA LYS A 3 56.48 -9.31 25.95
C LYS A 3 55.06 -9.84 26.31
N ARG A 4 54.76 -10.08 27.57
CA ARG A 4 53.45 -10.52 28.04
C ARG A 4 52.42 -9.37 28.12
N VAL A 5 52.88 -8.15 28.39
CA VAL A 5 52.07 -6.95 28.40
C VAL A 5 51.64 -6.55 26.99
N LEU A 6 52.57 -6.70 26.01
CA LEU A 6 52.23 -6.43 24.58
C LEU A 6 51.18 -7.37 24.01
N ALA A 7 51.24 -8.65 24.38
CA ALA A 7 50.25 -9.66 23.94
C ALA A 7 48.85 -9.39 24.53
N ALA A 8 48.77 -8.95 25.78
CA ALA A 8 47.50 -8.60 26.41
C ALA A 8 46.84 -7.32 25.80
N SER A 9 47.65 -6.35 25.36
CA SER A 9 47.15 -5.11 24.71
C SER A 9 46.65 -5.38 23.30
N VAL A 10 47.23 -6.31 22.55
CA VAL A 10 46.72 -6.68 21.20
C VAL A 10 45.43 -7.48 21.28
N LEU A 11 45.23 -8.32 22.30
CA LEU A 11 43.99 -9.08 22.47
C LEU A 11 42.80 -8.20 22.89
N ALA A 12 43.02 -7.08 23.59
CA ALA A 12 41.96 -6.17 23.99
C ALA A 12 41.38 -5.32 22.81
N LEU A 13 42.13 -5.15 21.72
CA LEU A 13 41.71 -4.39 20.56
C LEU A 13 40.77 -5.14 19.59
N VAL A 14 40.65 -6.47 19.72
CA VAL A 14 39.83 -7.32 18.82
C VAL A 14 38.38 -7.46 19.34
N LEU A 15 38.05 -6.94 20.51
CA LEU A 15 36.72 -7.03 21.14
C LEU A 15 35.82 -5.81 20.92
N SER A 16 36.21 -4.88 20.03
CA SER A 16 35.30 -3.82 19.57
C SER A 16 34.27 -4.43 18.61
N GLY A 17 33.32 -5.16 19.15
CA GLY A 17 32.18 -5.72 18.43
C GLY A 17 31.37 -4.59 17.80
N CYS A 18 31.06 -4.69 16.52
CA CYS A 18 30.10 -3.83 15.85
C CYS A 18 28.75 -3.95 16.54
N SER A 19 28.36 -2.96 17.31
CA SER A 19 26.98 -2.85 17.79
C SER A 19 26.12 -2.28 16.67
N SER A 20 25.12 -3.02 16.22
CA SER A 20 24.09 -2.50 15.32
C SER A 20 23.24 -1.50 16.12
N GLN A 21 23.11 -0.28 15.64
CA GLN A 21 22.26 0.75 16.24
C GLN A 21 21.00 0.90 15.39
N VAL A 22 19.83 0.79 16.01
CA VAL A 22 18.55 1.08 15.40
C VAL A 22 18.13 2.50 15.77
N SER A 23 17.74 3.29 14.78
CA SER A 23 17.21 4.64 14.99
C SER A 23 15.92 4.82 14.20
N TYR A 24 15.08 5.77 14.65
CA TYR A 24 13.93 6.21 13.86
C TYR A 24 14.41 7.14 12.74
N GLY A 25 13.90 6.90 11.51
CA GLY A 25 14.11 7.77 10.35
C GLY A 25 12.86 8.58 10.02
N ASP A 26 12.98 9.53 9.10
CA ASP A 26 11.84 10.24 8.53
C ASP A 26 11.12 9.32 7.53
N PRO A 27 9.83 8.99 7.76
CA PRO A 27 9.07 8.13 6.82
C PRO A 27 8.84 8.78 5.45
N GLN A 28 9.09 10.09 5.30
CA GLN A 28 9.00 10.83 4.03
C GLN A 28 10.34 10.91 3.29
N GLU A 29 11.43 10.47 3.92
CA GLU A 29 12.74 10.46 3.27
C GLU A 29 12.78 9.45 2.12
N VAL A 30 13.43 9.84 1.00
CA VAL A 30 13.57 8.95 -0.16
C VAL A 30 14.51 7.80 0.19
N GLU A 31 13.97 6.60 0.16
CA GLU A 31 14.70 5.37 0.41
C GLU A 31 15.67 5.07 -0.74
N THR A 32 16.97 4.91 -0.42
CA THR A 32 18.03 4.67 -1.40
C THR A 32 18.85 3.40 -1.12
N VAL A 33 18.35 2.52 -0.26
CA VAL A 33 19.08 1.33 0.22
C VAL A 33 19.35 0.34 -0.90
N ASN A 34 18.35 0.09 -1.76
CA ASN A 34 18.44 -0.80 -2.92
C ASN A 34 17.39 -0.45 -3.98
N VAL A 35 17.32 -1.26 -5.05
CA VAL A 35 16.36 -1.08 -6.15
C VAL A 35 15.06 -1.86 -5.98
N ASP A 36 14.89 -2.58 -4.89
CA ASP A 36 13.66 -3.32 -4.61
C ASP A 36 12.56 -2.35 -4.20
N PHE A 37 11.30 -2.80 -4.22
CA PHE A 37 10.15 -1.98 -3.88
C PHE A 37 10.19 -1.55 -2.40
N GLY A 38 10.10 -0.25 -2.13
CA GLY A 38 10.22 0.31 -0.80
C GLY A 38 9.11 1.29 -0.43
N SER A 39 9.27 1.92 0.73
CA SER A 39 8.30 2.86 1.30
C SER A 39 8.10 4.10 0.44
N SER A 40 9.16 4.64 -0.15
CA SER A 40 9.10 5.79 -1.07
C SER A 40 8.31 5.46 -2.34
N ASP A 41 8.46 4.24 -2.86
CA ASP A 41 7.74 3.79 -4.04
C ASP A 41 6.23 3.66 -3.74
N LEU A 42 5.90 3.11 -2.57
CA LEU A 42 4.52 3.01 -2.09
C LEU A 42 3.87 4.40 -1.97
N GLN A 43 4.56 5.34 -1.32
CA GLN A 43 4.05 6.69 -1.12
C GLN A 43 3.85 7.43 -2.43
N LYS A 44 4.80 7.30 -3.36
CA LYS A 44 4.72 7.88 -4.69
C LYS A 44 3.51 7.34 -5.46
N ILE A 45 3.38 6.03 -5.56
CA ILE A 45 2.25 5.38 -6.24
C ILE A 45 0.92 5.80 -5.61
N ALA A 46 0.81 5.72 -4.28
CA ALA A 46 -0.42 6.08 -3.60
C ALA A 46 -0.80 7.55 -3.78
N GLY A 47 0.20 8.44 -3.83
CA GLY A 47 -0.01 9.87 -4.11
C GLY A 47 -0.50 10.11 -5.53
N GLU A 48 0.26 9.66 -6.51
CA GLU A 48 -0.02 9.89 -7.94
C GLU A 48 -1.35 9.27 -8.38
N MET A 49 -1.63 8.01 -8.00
CA MET A 49 -2.89 7.36 -8.32
C MET A 49 -4.10 8.06 -7.70
N THR A 50 -3.98 8.50 -6.45
CA THR A 50 -5.05 9.23 -5.78
C THR A 50 -5.30 10.59 -6.45
N GLU A 51 -4.24 11.34 -6.74
CA GLU A 51 -4.36 12.65 -7.37
C GLU A 51 -4.95 12.55 -8.78
N SER A 52 -4.48 11.61 -9.58
CA SER A 52 -5.04 11.34 -10.91
C SER A 52 -6.53 11.02 -10.84
N MET A 53 -6.93 10.16 -9.92
CA MET A 53 -8.34 9.79 -9.76
C MET A 53 -9.19 11.00 -9.34
N ILE A 54 -8.75 11.78 -8.36
CA ILE A 54 -9.51 12.93 -7.83
C ILE A 54 -9.60 14.06 -8.86
N SER A 55 -8.59 14.24 -9.69
CA SER A 55 -8.52 15.30 -10.72
C SER A 55 -9.15 14.91 -12.06
N SER A 56 -9.54 13.65 -12.25
CA SER A 56 -10.19 13.18 -13.47
C SER A 56 -11.50 13.94 -13.70
N PRO A 57 -11.70 14.54 -14.89
CA PRO A 57 -12.92 15.29 -15.20
C PRO A 57 -14.21 14.49 -15.00
N LEU A 58 -14.20 13.21 -15.38
CA LEU A 58 -15.34 12.30 -15.19
C LEU A 58 -15.65 12.09 -13.71
N LEU A 59 -14.62 11.86 -12.88
CA LEU A 59 -14.83 11.63 -11.45
C LEU A 59 -15.17 12.91 -10.71
N ILE A 60 -14.74 14.07 -11.18
CA ILE A 60 -15.22 15.37 -10.68
C ILE A 60 -16.72 15.48 -10.91
N ASP A 61 -17.22 15.11 -12.10
CA ASP A 61 -18.64 15.12 -12.41
C ASP A 61 -19.43 14.14 -11.54
N ILE A 62 -19.00 12.87 -11.48
CA ILE A 62 -19.63 11.83 -10.64
C ILE A 62 -19.69 12.26 -9.16
N THR A 63 -18.63 12.89 -8.64
CA THR A 63 -18.52 13.27 -7.23
C THR A 63 -19.07 14.66 -6.90
N SER A 64 -19.54 15.42 -7.88
CA SER A 64 -20.00 16.81 -7.70
C SER A 64 -21.27 16.91 -6.84
N ASN A 65 -22.21 16.01 -7.03
CA ASN A 65 -23.53 16.03 -6.39
C ASN A 65 -23.73 14.87 -5.42
N ASN A 66 -22.87 13.86 -5.46
CA ASN A 66 -22.99 12.65 -4.65
C ASN A 66 -21.61 12.14 -4.24
N ARG A 67 -21.57 11.35 -3.17
CA ARG A 67 -20.38 10.62 -2.75
C ARG A 67 -20.58 9.15 -3.09
N PRO A 68 -20.07 8.68 -4.23
CA PRO A 68 -20.27 7.29 -4.65
C PRO A 68 -19.64 6.31 -3.66
N ILE A 69 -20.24 5.14 -3.56
CA ILE A 69 -19.77 4.06 -2.71
C ILE A 69 -18.89 3.14 -3.53
N VAL A 70 -17.65 2.97 -3.09
CA VAL A 70 -16.63 2.20 -3.79
C VAL A 70 -16.26 0.97 -2.96
N PHE A 71 -16.21 -0.17 -3.61
CA PHE A 71 -15.52 -1.37 -3.12
C PHE A 71 -14.09 -1.36 -3.67
N VAL A 72 -13.10 -1.56 -2.82
CA VAL A 72 -11.70 -1.67 -3.24
C VAL A 72 -11.27 -3.13 -3.21
N GLU A 73 -10.95 -3.67 -4.38
CA GLU A 73 -10.32 -4.99 -4.49
C GLU A 73 -8.83 -4.85 -4.15
N ARG A 74 -8.28 -5.82 -3.42
CA ARG A 74 -6.85 -5.88 -3.14
C ARG A 74 -6.04 -5.86 -4.43
N ILE A 75 -5.06 -4.97 -4.51
CA ILE A 75 -4.16 -4.85 -5.66
C ILE A 75 -3.39 -6.16 -5.86
N LYS A 76 -3.40 -6.68 -7.09
CA LYS A 76 -2.73 -7.94 -7.43
C LYS A 76 -1.23 -7.73 -7.60
N ASN A 77 -0.42 -8.43 -6.80
CA ASN A 77 1.02 -8.46 -7.00
C ASN A 77 1.36 -9.37 -8.19
N LYS A 78 1.88 -8.78 -9.27
CA LYS A 78 2.41 -9.47 -10.47
C LYS A 78 3.92 -9.25 -10.63
N THR A 79 4.59 -8.77 -9.59
CA THR A 79 6.04 -8.64 -9.56
C THR A 79 6.69 -9.97 -9.21
N THR A 80 8.03 -10.04 -9.30
CA THR A 80 8.81 -11.17 -8.82
C THR A 80 9.20 -11.05 -7.35
N GLU A 81 8.82 -9.96 -6.70
CA GLU A 81 9.11 -9.65 -5.30
C GLU A 81 7.92 -9.97 -4.40
N HIS A 82 8.20 -10.26 -3.13
CA HIS A 82 7.15 -10.36 -2.13
C HIS A 82 6.80 -8.95 -1.63
N ILE A 83 5.82 -8.33 -2.31
CA ILE A 83 5.32 -7.00 -1.96
C ILE A 83 3.95 -7.13 -1.28
N ASP A 84 3.80 -6.51 -0.12
CA ASP A 84 2.51 -6.38 0.55
C ASP A 84 1.64 -5.33 -0.16
N THR A 85 0.87 -5.80 -1.13
CA THR A 85 -0.05 -4.94 -1.88
C THR A 85 -1.30 -4.55 -1.11
N GLU A 86 -1.57 -5.15 0.04
CA GLU A 86 -2.62 -4.69 0.96
C GLU A 86 -2.27 -3.30 1.51
N SER A 87 -1.02 -3.12 1.96
CA SER A 87 -0.52 -1.82 2.42
C SER A 87 -0.62 -0.72 1.35
N VAL A 88 -0.39 -1.06 0.07
CA VAL A 88 -0.61 -0.12 -1.05
C VAL A 88 -2.09 0.21 -1.21
N THR A 89 -2.96 -0.82 -1.17
CA THR A 89 -4.43 -0.67 -1.25
C THR A 89 -4.96 0.22 -0.15
N ASP A 90 -4.52 -0.01 1.08
CA ASP A 90 -4.92 0.77 2.26
C ASP A 90 -4.49 2.23 2.17
N SER A 91 -3.27 2.47 1.69
CA SER A 91 -2.75 3.83 1.50
C SER A 91 -3.57 4.63 0.48
N ILE A 92 -3.93 4.01 -0.65
CA ILE A 92 -4.77 4.62 -1.69
C ILE A 92 -6.19 4.86 -1.15
N SER A 93 -6.80 3.84 -0.53
CA SER A 93 -8.15 3.92 0.03
C SER A 93 -8.26 5.02 1.08
N THR A 94 -7.25 5.11 1.97
CA THR A 94 -7.18 6.14 3.01
C THR A 94 -7.13 7.54 2.41
N LYS A 95 -6.26 7.78 1.41
CA LYS A 95 -6.15 9.08 0.74
C LYS A 95 -7.44 9.45 0.01
N LEU A 96 -8.07 8.50 -0.69
CA LEU A 96 -9.36 8.72 -1.36
C LEU A 96 -10.48 9.02 -0.37
N LEU A 97 -10.53 8.33 0.77
CA LEU A 97 -11.50 8.60 1.82
C LEU A 97 -11.29 9.99 2.44
N GLN A 98 -10.04 10.38 2.69
CA GLN A 98 -9.66 11.69 3.21
C GLN A 98 -10.01 12.84 2.25
N SER A 99 -10.06 12.59 0.94
CA SER A 99 -10.53 13.58 -0.05
C SER A 99 -11.98 14.01 0.17
N GLY A 100 -12.76 13.23 0.92
CA GLY A 100 -14.17 13.46 1.18
C GLY A 100 -15.10 13.20 -0.02
N LYS A 101 -14.57 12.80 -1.17
CA LYS A 101 -15.32 12.58 -2.41
C LYS A 101 -15.97 11.21 -2.51
N PHE A 102 -15.45 10.22 -1.78
CA PHE A 102 -15.87 8.82 -1.86
C PHE A 102 -16.31 8.27 -0.49
N ARG A 103 -17.11 7.22 -0.51
CA ARG A 103 -17.40 6.33 0.63
C ARG A 103 -16.92 4.92 0.27
N PHE A 104 -16.48 4.15 1.24
CA PHE A 104 -15.96 2.80 1.00
C PHE A 104 -16.76 1.75 1.75
N VAL A 105 -16.96 0.60 1.10
CA VAL A 105 -17.45 -0.63 1.75
C VAL A 105 -16.23 -1.47 2.09
N ASP A 106 -16.07 -1.77 3.36
CA ASP A 106 -15.04 -2.70 3.84
C ASP A 106 -15.58 -4.13 3.83
N MET A 107 -15.26 -4.85 2.75
CA MET A 107 -15.67 -6.25 2.58
C MET A 107 -14.89 -7.22 3.47
N SER A 108 -13.77 -6.79 4.05
CA SER A 108 -12.99 -7.63 4.98
C SER A 108 -13.71 -7.84 6.31
N ARG A 109 -14.63 -6.93 6.66
CA ARG A 109 -15.39 -6.93 7.92
C ARG A 109 -16.87 -7.29 7.77
N VAL A 110 -17.28 -7.73 6.61
CA VAL A 110 -18.70 -8.01 6.31
C VAL A 110 -19.30 -9.07 7.24
N ASN A 111 -18.51 -10.08 7.63
CA ASN A 111 -18.99 -11.11 8.54
C ASN A 111 -19.18 -10.57 9.96
N GLU A 112 -18.24 -9.80 10.48
CA GLU A 112 -18.33 -9.16 11.79
C GLU A 112 -19.51 -8.18 11.86
N VAL A 113 -19.78 -7.46 10.77
CA VAL A 113 -20.97 -6.59 10.67
C VAL A 113 -22.25 -7.43 10.70
N ARG A 114 -22.28 -8.57 10.00
CA ARG A 114 -23.42 -9.48 10.01
C ARG A 114 -23.68 -10.04 11.41
N ASP A 115 -22.63 -10.54 12.06
CA ASP A 115 -22.72 -11.07 13.43
C ASP A 115 -23.25 -10.02 14.41
N GLN A 116 -22.81 -8.75 14.25
CA GLN A 116 -23.31 -7.65 15.05
C GLN A 116 -24.79 -7.32 14.79
N LEU A 117 -25.24 -7.42 13.53
CA LEU A 117 -26.65 -7.22 13.17
C LEU A 117 -27.52 -8.36 13.69
N ASP A 118 -27.05 -9.60 13.62
CA ASP A 118 -27.74 -10.77 14.19
C ASP A 118 -27.88 -10.62 15.69
N TYR A 119 -26.81 -10.20 16.39
CA TYR A 119 -26.87 -9.91 17.83
C TYR A 119 -27.92 -8.85 18.17
N GLN A 120 -28.05 -7.78 17.36
CA GLN A 120 -29.01 -6.71 17.61
C GLN A 120 -30.46 -7.16 17.37
N ASN A 121 -30.69 -8.03 16.40
CA ASN A 121 -32.03 -8.41 15.99
C ASN A 121 -32.56 -9.70 16.69
N ASP A 122 -31.69 -10.66 16.97
CA ASP A 122 -32.08 -11.97 17.51
C ASP A 122 -31.79 -12.15 18.99
N GLY A 123 -30.90 -11.39 19.56
CA GLY A 123 -30.40 -11.58 20.93
C GLY A 123 -31.32 -11.08 22.07
N GLY A 124 -32.38 -10.34 21.76
CA GLY A 124 -33.30 -9.77 22.78
C GLY A 124 -32.62 -8.80 23.77
N LEU A 125 -31.35 -8.47 23.58
CA LEU A 125 -30.54 -7.62 24.46
C LEU A 125 -30.54 -6.15 24.02
N VAL A 126 -30.97 -5.87 22.80
CA VAL A 126 -31.07 -4.52 22.23
C VAL A 126 -32.54 -4.16 22.07
N ASP A 127 -32.88 -2.91 22.43
CA ASP A 127 -34.22 -2.36 22.19
C ASP A 127 -34.56 -2.43 20.70
N PRO A 128 -35.64 -3.12 20.28
CA PRO A 128 -36.00 -3.28 18.86
C PRO A 128 -36.15 -1.93 18.12
N SER A 129 -36.49 -0.86 18.82
CA SER A 129 -36.62 0.49 18.22
C SER A 129 -35.26 1.11 17.86
N LYS A 130 -34.18 0.58 18.39
CA LYS A 130 -32.80 1.01 18.18
C LYS A 130 -31.98 0.05 17.34
N ALA A 131 -32.50 -1.16 17.10
CA ALA A 131 -31.84 -2.14 16.26
C ALA A 131 -31.82 -1.68 14.80
N ILE A 132 -30.69 -1.91 14.12
CA ILE A 132 -30.58 -1.64 12.69
C ILE A 132 -31.30 -2.75 11.93
N ALA A 133 -32.25 -2.39 11.06
CA ALA A 133 -32.98 -3.37 10.28
C ALA A 133 -32.05 -4.12 9.31
N PHE A 134 -32.21 -5.44 9.26
CA PHE A 134 -31.51 -6.30 8.31
C PHE A 134 -31.80 -5.84 6.87
N GLY A 135 -30.78 -5.71 6.05
CA GLY A 135 -30.94 -5.34 4.64
C GLY A 135 -30.83 -3.83 4.33
N GLN A 136 -30.61 -2.98 5.32
CA GLN A 136 -30.36 -1.55 5.08
C GLN A 136 -28.86 -1.23 4.78
N GLN A 137 -28.07 -2.24 4.45
CA GLN A 137 -26.70 -2.04 3.99
C GLN A 137 -26.70 -1.47 2.58
N VAL A 138 -25.93 -0.40 2.38
CA VAL A 138 -25.79 0.23 1.07
C VAL A 138 -24.69 -0.52 0.29
N GLY A 139 -25.04 -1.03 -0.88
CA GLY A 139 -24.10 -1.72 -1.77
C GLY A 139 -23.11 -0.75 -2.41
N ALA A 140 -21.95 -1.27 -2.85
CA ALA A 140 -21.01 -0.53 -3.66
C ALA A 140 -21.60 -0.24 -5.06
N GLU A 141 -21.39 0.97 -5.55
CA GLU A 141 -21.75 1.41 -6.90
C GLU A 141 -20.57 1.16 -7.86
N TYR A 142 -19.35 1.29 -7.36
CA TYR A 142 -18.12 1.14 -8.14
C TYR A 142 -17.17 0.16 -7.50
N MET A 143 -16.30 -0.44 -8.33
CA MET A 143 -15.17 -1.26 -7.90
C MET A 143 -13.86 -0.65 -8.37
N LEU A 144 -12.96 -0.36 -7.42
CA LEU A 144 -11.57 0.03 -7.67
C LEU A 144 -10.69 -1.21 -7.59
N TYR A 145 -9.94 -1.49 -8.64
CA TYR A 145 -9.06 -2.65 -8.73
C TYR A 145 -7.80 -2.34 -9.52
N GLY A 146 -6.76 -3.17 -9.34
CA GLY A 146 -5.50 -2.93 -10.03
C GLY A 146 -4.47 -4.02 -9.87
N ASN A 147 -3.30 -3.78 -10.45
CA ASN A 147 -2.14 -4.64 -10.28
C ASN A 147 -0.82 -3.85 -10.27
N LEU A 148 0.14 -4.36 -9.54
CA LEU A 148 1.53 -3.94 -9.55
C LEU A 148 2.35 -5.01 -10.28
N ALA A 149 3.05 -4.60 -11.36
CA ALA A 149 3.93 -5.46 -12.15
C ALA A 149 5.37 -4.93 -12.12
N SER A 150 6.35 -5.77 -12.40
CA SER A 150 7.75 -5.36 -12.57
C SER A 150 8.41 -6.01 -13.76
N ILE A 151 9.42 -5.30 -14.32
CA ILE A 151 10.36 -5.82 -15.31
C ILE A 151 11.77 -5.65 -14.73
N VAL A 152 12.47 -6.77 -14.53
CA VAL A 152 13.83 -6.77 -13.99
C VAL A 152 14.82 -7.12 -15.08
N LYS A 153 15.86 -6.30 -15.24
CA LYS A 153 17.01 -6.57 -16.11
C LYS A 153 18.29 -6.51 -15.29
N THR A 154 19.09 -7.56 -15.38
CA THR A 154 20.34 -7.66 -14.62
C THR A 154 21.47 -8.06 -15.56
N ASN A 155 22.63 -7.43 -15.38
CA ASN A 155 23.91 -7.84 -15.95
C ASN A 155 24.97 -7.89 -14.83
N LYS A 156 26.25 -8.10 -15.20
CA LYS A 156 27.35 -8.21 -14.22
C LYS A 156 27.55 -6.96 -13.36
N LYS A 157 27.17 -5.78 -13.85
CA LYS A 157 27.43 -4.49 -13.19
C LYS A 157 26.16 -3.75 -12.74
N THR A 158 25.01 -4.01 -13.39
CA THR A 158 23.81 -3.21 -13.18
C THR A 158 22.61 -4.11 -12.96
N LYS A 159 21.76 -3.76 -11.99
CA LYS A 159 20.38 -4.24 -11.83
C LYS A 159 19.45 -3.05 -12.13
N ASP A 160 18.50 -3.23 -13.04
CA ASP A 160 17.53 -2.22 -13.45
C ASP A 160 16.14 -2.82 -13.23
N VAL A 161 15.33 -2.15 -12.44
CA VAL A 161 13.96 -2.56 -12.10
C VAL A 161 12.99 -1.47 -12.50
N TYR A 162 11.99 -1.86 -13.26
CA TYR A 162 10.87 -1.02 -13.65
C TYR A 162 9.61 -1.58 -13.02
N TYR A 163 8.91 -0.74 -12.24
CA TYR A 163 7.61 -1.06 -11.67
C TYR A 163 6.52 -0.28 -12.39
N LYS A 164 5.37 -0.93 -12.55
CA LYS A 164 4.19 -0.32 -13.14
C LYS A 164 2.97 -0.69 -12.31
N MET A 165 2.33 0.32 -11.73
CA MET A 165 1.01 0.22 -11.12
C MET A 165 -0.02 0.59 -12.17
N THR A 166 -1.06 -0.23 -12.32
CA THR A 166 -2.24 0.10 -13.13
C THR A 166 -3.47 -0.05 -12.27
N MET A 167 -4.36 0.95 -12.29
CA MET A 167 -5.64 0.92 -11.57
C MET A 167 -6.80 1.27 -12.49
N ARG A 168 -7.98 0.78 -12.13
CA ARG A 168 -9.24 1.02 -12.86
C ARG A 168 -10.40 1.15 -11.88
N LEU A 169 -11.30 2.07 -12.18
CA LEU A 169 -12.61 2.19 -11.53
C LEU A 169 -13.68 1.70 -12.50
N MET A 170 -14.45 0.72 -12.07
CA MET A 170 -15.52 0.13 -12.87
C MET A 170 -16.87 0.36 -12.19
N ASP A 171 -17.84 0.79 -12.95
CA ASP A 171 -19.25 0.81 -12.54
C ASP A 171 -19.77 -0.62 -12.43
N LEU A 172 -20.28 -1.00 -11.26
CA LEU A 172 -20.72 -2.37 -10.98
C LEU A 172 -22.08 -2.72 -11.62
N GLN A 173 -22.87 -1.71 -11.98
CA GLN A 173 -24.14 -1.92 -12.62
C GLN A 173 -23.97 -2.22 -14.12
N THR A 174 -23.07 -1.51 -14.78
CA THR A 174 -22.88 -1.59 -16.23
C THR A 174 -21.67 -2.42 -16.65
N GLY A 175 -20.67 -2.61 -15.76
CA GLY A 175 -19.39 -3.22 -16.07
C GLY A 175 -18.45 -2.30 -16.87
N ILE A 176 -18.80 -1.03 -17.04
CA ILE A 176 -17.98 -0.06 -17.79
C ILE A 176 -16.85 0.44 -16.89
N VAL A 177 -15.64 0.52 -17.46
CA VAL A 177 -14.49 1.15 -16.79
C VAL A 177 -14.56 2.66 -17.01
N GLU A 178 -14.85 3.38 -15.94
CA GLU A 178 -15.08 4.82 -15.95
C GLU A 178 -13.76 5.61 -15.80
N TRP A 179 -12.77 5.02 -15.17
CA TRP A 179 -11.44 5.61 -15.03
C TRP A 179 -10.38 4.52 -15.05
N ALA A 180 -9.26 4.83 -15.67
CA ALA A 180 -8.05 4.03 -15.62
C ALA A 180 -6.82 4.92 -15.70
N ASP A 181 -5.79 4.57 -14.92
CA ASP A 181 -4.50 5.25 -15.01
C ASP A 181 -3.37 4.31 -14.61
N GLU A 182 -2.13 4.75 -14.88
CA GLU A 182 -0.93 4.01 -14.54
C GLU A 182 0.19 4.94 -14.06
N THR A 183 0.94 4.44 -13.07
CA THR A 183 2.14 5.10 -12.53
C THR A 183 3.33 4.18 -12.68
N GLU A 184 4.46 4.76 -13.06
CA GLU A 184 5.69 4.06 -13.37
C GLU A 184 6.84 4.52 -12.47
N ILE A 185 7.65 3.55 -12.02
CA ILE A 185 8.87 3.81 -11.25
C ILE A 185 10.01 3.02 -11.89
N ARG A 186 11.15 3.66 -12.09
CA ARG A 186 12.36 2.99 -12.55
C ARG A 186 13.51 3.26 -11.59
N LYS A 187 14.15 2.19 -11.13
CA LYS A 187 15.30 2.22 -10.22
C LYS A 187 16.44 1.43 -10.85
N ALA A 188 17.66 1.96 -10.74
CA ALA A 188 18.85 1.28 -11.23
C ALA A 188 19.95 1.28 -10.17
N GLU A 189 20.57 0.14 -9.98
CA GLU A 189 21.73 -0.05 -9.11
C GLU A 189 22.94 -0.42 -9.94
N THR A 190 24.07 0.23 -9.67
CA THR A 190 25.37 -0.11 -10.27
C THR A 190 26.30 -0.66 -9.20
N LYS A 191 26.71 -1.89 -9.35
CA LYS A 191 27.68 -2.52 -8.42
C LYS A 191 29.05 -1.87 -8.57
N SER A 192 29.57 -1.33 -7.48
CA SER A 192 30.96 -0.84 -7.44
C SER A 192 31.90 -2.01 -7.67
N THR A 193 32.90 -1.81 -8.54
CA THR A 193 33.94 -2.82 -8.84
C THR A 193 34.98 -2.86 -7.73
N PHE A 194 34.98 -1.91 -6.80
CA PHE A 194 35.89 -1.77 -5.66
C PHE A 194 35.06 -1.67 -4.37
N GLY A 195 34.56 -2.79 -3.91
CA GLY A 195 34.03 -2.92 -2.55
C GLY A 195 34.99 -3.76 -1.73
N TRP A 196 35.57 -3.18 -0.70
CA TRP A 196 36.32 -3.86 0.34
C TRP A 196 35.36 -4.48 1.35
#